data_57575aa0a7c327312680c0814745e9aa
#
_entry.id   57575aa0a7c327312680c0814745e9aa
#
_cell.length_a   1.000
_cell.length_b   1.000
_cell.length_c   1.000
_cell.angle_alpha   90.00
_cell.angle_beta   90.00
_cell.angle_gamma   90.00
#
_symmetry.space_group_name_H-M   'P 1'
#
loop_
_entity.id
_entity.type
_entity.pdbx_description
1 polymer ?
#
loop_
_entity_poly.entity_id
_entity_poly.type
_entity_poly.pdbx_seq_one_letter_code
_entity_poly.pdbx_strand_id
1 'polypeptide(L)'
;MTIAGSILVLGLALLSCVADGALRHHIGLSDRRSLVDGSGAAVTVFDVTKHGAKADDKTDNAEAFIQTWRAACDSGAPAKMVIPGGTFLTSPVVFQGPCKSTEPIVFEVQGNVKATTDLSEYSSEQWILFEIIDGLTLNGGGTFDGQGSAVWKYNDCHQNKECQPLPSSIKLSKVKNAFVHEISSVDSKYFHMHVTSCNSISIHNINLTAPANSPNTDGIHISHSDGVHVTSSKIGTGDDCVSIGQGSTNILISQVFCGPGHGLSVGSLGKYKNEEDVRGIVVTNCTLFNTTNGVRIKSYAASDPSQALNITFKDITMDSVKNPIIIDQKYGSRNGAVIHRQKSYHIIHHE
;
A
#
# COMPACT_ATOMS: atom_id res chain seq x y z
N MET A 1 65.03 -2.58 -24.32
CA MET A 1 65.41 -3.55 -25.34
C MET A 1 64.19 -4.38 -25.68
N THR A 2 63.69 -4.05 -26.83
CA THR A 2 63.24 -4.90 -27.98
C THR A 2 61.97 -5.71 -27.74
N ILE A 3 60.89 -5.28 -28.38
CA ILE A 3 60.25 -5.46 -29.72
C ILE A 3 59.22 -6.60 -29.64
N ALA A 4 57.94 -6.27 -29.77
CA ALA A 4 57.03 -6.30 -30.92
C ALA A 4 56.53 -7.71 -31.33
N GLY A 5 55.25 -7.78 -31.63
CA GLY A 5 54.62 -8.83 -32.42
C GLY A 5 53.11 -8.92 -32.34
N SER A 6 52.45 -8.14 -33.16
CA SER A 6 51.03 -8.33 -33.49
C SER A 6 50.83 -9.56 -34.37
N ILE A 7 49.72 -10.29 -34.22
CA ILE A 7 49.05 -10.98 -35.33
C ILE A 7 47.54 -11.07 -35.06
N LEU A 8 46.79 -10.52 -35.98
CA LEU A 8 45.35 -10.56 -36.20
C LEU A 8 45.00 -11.83 -36.98
N VAL A 9 43.99 -12.61 -36.54
CA VAL A 9 43.34 -13.59 -37.43
C VAL A 9 41.83 -13.51 -37.25
N LEU A 10 41.19 -13.04 -38.30
CA LEU A 10 39.74 -13.20 -38.54
C LEU A 10 39.45 -14.66 -38.93
N GLY A 11 38.37 -15.19 -38.40
CA GLY A 11 37.79 -16.47 -38.85
C GLY A 11 36.27 -16.46 -38.70
N LEU A 12 35.59 -16.18 -39.79
CA LEU A 12 34.16 -16.48 -39.97
C LEU A 12 33.96 -17.99 -40.12
N ALA A 13 32.99 -18.58 -39.45
CA ALA A 13 32.32 -19.80 -39.93
C ALA A 13 30.87 -19.85 -39.46
N LEU A 14 30.02 -20.13 -40.45
CA LEU A 14 28.58 -20.19 -40.42
C LEU A 14 28.04 -21.57 -39.97
N LEU A 15 26.81 -21.54 -39.45
CA LEU A 15 25.70 -22.53 -39.44
C LEU A 15 25.94 -23.94 -38.91
N SER A 16 25.12 -24.33 -37.94
CA SER A 16 24.06 -25.36 -38.15
C SER A 16 23.10 -25.44 -36.95
N CYS A 17 21.83 -25.42 -37.24
CA CYS A 17 20.71 -25.70 -36.34
C CYS A 17 20.71 -27.20 -35.97
N VAL A 18 20.53 -27.50 -34.65
CA VAL A 18 19.82 -28.70 -34.21
C VAL A 18 18.92 -28.32 -33.06
N ALA A 19 17.65 -28.59 -33.22
CA ALA A 19 16.62 -28.46 -32.23
C ALA A 19 16.72 -29.60 -31.22
N ASP A 20 16.69 -29.29 -29.94
CA ASP A 20 16.27 -30.24 -28.92
C ASP A 20 15.39 -29.59 -27.87
N GLY A 21 14.22 -30.16 -27.69
CA GLY A 21 13.15 -29.62 -26.87
C GLY A 21 13.39 -29.83 -25.37
N ALA A 22 13.35 -28.75 -24.63
CA ALA A 22 13.13 -28.78 -23.20
C ALA A 22 11.98 -27.83 -22.86
N LEU A 23 10.85 -28.41 -22.45
CA LEU A 23 9.70 -27.70 -21.89
C LEU A 23 10.16 -26.86 -20.70
N ARG A 24 10.31 -25.57 -20.91
CA ARG A 24 10.33 -24.61 -19.81
C ARG A 24 8.93 -24.04 -19.67
N HIS A 25 8.28 -24.38 -18.58
CA HIS A 25 7.08 -23.67 -18.13
C HIS A 25 7.48 -22.22 -17.81
N HIS A 26 7.36 -21.36 -18.80
CA HIS A 26 7.28 -19.93 -18.59
C HIS A 26 5.87 -19.62 -18.10
N ILE A 27 5.73 -19.31 -16.82
CA ILE A 27 4.59 -18.53 -16.34
C ILE A 27 4.81 -17.13 -16.93
N GLY A 28 4.23 -16.92 -18.10
CA GLY A 28 4.18 -15.62 -18.76
C GLY A 28 3.24 -14.73 -17.96
N LEU A 29 3.79 -13.80 -17.19
CA LEU A 29 3.10 -12.56 -16.86
C LEU A 29 2.82 -11.86 -18.20
N SER A 30 1.63 -12.06 -18.73
CA SER A 30 1.17 -11.32 -19.89
C SER A 30 0.94 -9.88 -19.44
N ASP A 31 1.93 -9.04 -19.71
CA ASP A 31 1.78 -7.60 -19.81
C ASP A 31 0.73 -7.33 -20.91
N ARG A 32 -0.54 -7.33 -20.54
CA ARG A 32 -1.61 -6.89 -21.42
C ARG A 32 -1.50 -5.37 -21.54
N ARG A 33 -0.55 -4.93 -22.35
CA ARG A 33 -0.73 -3.65 -23.04
C ARG A 33 -1.99 -3.79 -23.87
N SER A 34 -3.08 -3.28 -23.36
CA SER A 34 -4.28 -3.05 -24.14
C SER A 34 -3.93 -2.11 -25.28
N LEU A 35 -3.68 -2.69 -26.46
CA LEU A 35 -3.83 -1.96 -27.69
C LEU A 35 -5.33 -1.60 -27.74
N VAL A 36 -5.61 -0.32 -27.55
CA VAL A 36 -6.95 0.23 -27.70
C VAL A 36 -7.33 0.04 -29.17
N ASP A 37 -8.10 -1.00 -29.42
CA ASP A 37 -8.83 -1.12 -30.68
C ASP A 37 -9.96 -0.11 -30.64
N GLY A 38 -10.13 0.70 -31.68
CA GLY A 38 -10.90 1.95 -31.74
C GLY A 38 -12.43 1.83 -31.61
N SER A 39 -12.94 0.99 -30.70
CA SER A 39 -14.37 0.84 -30.41
C SER A 39 -14.72 1.03 -28.93
N GLY A 40 -13.78 1.51 -28.10
CA GLY A 40 -14.05 1.79 -26.69
C GLY A 40 -14.99 3.00 -26.54
N ALA A 41 -16.03 2.88 -25.74
CA ALA A 41 -16.88 4.00 -25.36
C ALA A 41 -16.02 5.14 -24.80
N ALA A 42 -16.28 6.38 -25.21
CA ALA A 42 -15.52 7.55 -24.76
C ALA A 42 -15.64 7.69 -23.23
N VAL A 43 -14.50 7.86 -22.56
CA VAL A 43 -14.46 8.09 -21.10
C VAL A 43 -15.03 9.47 -20.79
N THR A 44 -16.07 9.53 -19.98
CA THR A 44 -16.64 10.79 -19.52
C THR A 44 -15.82 11.36 -18.37
N VAL A 45 -15.36 12.60 -18.49
CA VAL A 45 -14.55 13.29 -17.49
C VAL A 45 -15.40 14.17 -16.58
N PHE A 46 -15.27 13.99 -15.28
CA PHE A 46 -15.90 14.74 -14.23
C PHE A 46 -14.84 15.52 -13.44
N ASP A 47 -14.70 16.81 -13.74
CA ASP A 47 -13.74 17.70 -13.09
C ASP A 47 -14.38 18.31 -11.84
N VAL A 48 -13.72 18.20 -10.69
CA VAL A 48 -14.20 18.70 -9.39
C VAL A 48 -14.48 20.22 -9.40
N THR A 49 -13.72 20.97 -10.20
CA THR A 49 -13.93 22.42 -10.31
C THR A 49 -15.25 22.79 -10.98
N LYS A 50 -15.81 21.90 -11.79
CA LYS A 50 -17.15 22.06 -12.40
C LYS A 50 -18.28 21.80 -11.41
N HIS A 51 -17.94 21.20 -10.26
CA HIS A 51 -18.84 20.97 -9.12
C HIS A 51 -18.55 21.92 -7.95
N GLY A 52 -17.79 22.99 -8.19
CA GLY A 52 -17.57 24.06 -7.23
C GLY A 52 -16.29 23.94 -6.38
N ALA A 53 -15.43 22.95 -6.64
CA ALA A 53 -14.16 22.84 -5.93
C ALA A 53 -13.24 24.03 -6.26
N LYS A 54 -12.51 24.49 -5.23
CA LYS A 54 -11.58 25.62 -5.30
C LYS A 54 -10.19 25.21 -4.86
N ALA A 55 -9.20 25.45 -5.71
CA ALA A 55 -7.79 25.17 -5.42
C ALA A 55 -7.10 26.34 -4.69
N ASP A 56 -7.68 26.82 -3.60
CA ASP A 56 -7.24 28.01 -2.88
C ASP A 56 -6.59 27.73 -1.51
N ASP A 57 -6.39 26.43 -1.19
CA ASP A 57 -5.83 25.95 0.09
C ASP A 57 -6.60 26.43 1.35
N LYS A 58 -7.85 26.78 1.20
CA LYS A 58 -8.70 27.34 2.27
C LYS A 58 -10.13 26.81 2.26
N THR A 59 -10.75 26.77 1.08
CA THR A 59 -12.14 26.31 0.94
C THR A 59 -12.17 24.80 1.16
N ASP A 60 -13.05 24.34 2.03
CA ASP A 60 -13.32 22.90 2.13
C ASP A 60 -14.04 22.40 0.87
N ASN A 61 -13.47 21.40 0.23
CA ASN A 61 -13.93 20.86 -1.03
C ASN A 61 -14.69 19.52 -0.89
N ALA A 62 -14.98 19.06 0.32
CA ALA A 62 -15.58 17.75 0.55
C ALA A 62 -16.90 17.57 -0.21
N GLU A 63 -17.80 18.54 -0.15
CA GLU A 63 -19.09 18.46 -0.84
C GLU A 63 -18.92 18.41 -2.36
N ALA A 64 -18.04 19.26 -2.93
CA ALA A 64 -17.76 19.24 -4.36
C ALA A 64 -17.16 17.91 -4.82
N PHE A 65 -16.29 17.30 -4.02
CA PHE A 65 -15.70 16.00 -4.32
C PHE A 65 -16.76 14.90 -4.28
N ILE A 66 -17.62 14.89 -3.26
CA ILE A 66 -18.71 13.90 -3.12
C ILE A 66 -19.71 14.03 -4.28
N GLN A 67 -20.09 15.25 -4.67
CA GLN A 67 -20.99 15.48 -5.79
C GLN A 67 -20.38 15.02 -7.12
N THR A 68 -19.10 15.31 -7.34
CA THR A 68 -18.37 14.87 -8.55
C THR A 68 -18.29 13.34 -8.59
N TRP A 69 -17.97 12.70 -7.47
CA TRP A 69 -17.93 11.24 -7.38
C TRP A 69 -19.27 10.61 -7.71
N ARG A 70 -20.37 11.12 -7.11
CA ARG A 70 -21.73 10.63 -7.38
C ARG A 70 -22.05 10.74 -8.87
N ALA A 71 -21.78 11.89 -9.49
CA ALA A 71 -22.02 12.08 -10.92
C ALA A 71 -21.22 11.08 -11.78
N ALA A 72 -19.95 10.83 -11.45
CA ALA A 72 -19.10 9.87 -12.15
C ALA A 72 -19.57 8.42 -11.93
N CYS A 73 -19.81 8.03 -10.68
CA CYS A 73 -20.22 6.67 -10.29
C CYS A 73 -21.62 6.30 -10.83
N ASP A 74 -22.51 7.29 -10.97
CA ASP A 74 -23.85 7.13 -11.51
C ASP A 74 -23.96 7.23 -13.02
N SER A 75 -22.88 7.56 -13.75
CA SER A 75 -22.93 7.85 -15.19
C SER A 75 -23.34 6.65 -16.06
N GLY A 76 -23.11 5.42 -15.59
CA GLY A 76 -23.36 4.20 -16.37
C GLY A 76 -22.44 4.01 -17.58
N ALA A 77 -21.54 4.95 -17.85
CA ALA A 77 -20.52 4.90 -18.88
C ALA A 77 -19.12 4.90 -18.23
N PRO A 78 -18.06 4.54 -18.96
CA PRO A 78 -16.68 4.70 -18.45
C PRO A 78 -16.45 6.12 -17.96
N ALA A 79 -16.06 6.27 -16.69
CA ALA A 79 -16.01 7.55 -16.01
C ALA A 79 -14.65 7.82 -15.38
N LYS A 80 -14.23 9.09 -15.43
CA LYS A 80 -13.04 9.61 -14.77
C LYS A 80 -13.40 10.83 -13.94
N MET A 81 -13.22 10.75 -12.60
CA MET A 81 -13.19 11.92 -11.75
C MET A 81 -11.79 12.50 -11.74
N VAL A 82 -11.64 13.82 -11.94
CA VAL A 82 -10.34 14.50 -11.97
C VAL A 82 -10.29 15.58 -10.92
N ILE A 83 -9.23 15.54 -10.10
CA ILE A 83 -8.79 16.65 -9.24
C ILE A 83 -7.60 17.29 -9.96
N PRO A 84 -7.77 18.43 -10.63
CA PRO A 84 -6.71 19.05 -11.45
C PRO A 84 -5.59 19.63 -10.60
N GLY A 85 -4.58 20.21 -11.26
CA GLY A 85 -3.47 20.91 -10.58
C GLY A 85 -3.95 22.03 -9.67
N GLY A 86 -3.28 22.18 -8.52
CA GLY A 86 -3.60 23.13 -7.47
C GLY A 86 -3.67 22.49 -6.09
N THR A 87 -4.02 23.26 -5.06
CA THR A 87 -4.14 22.75 -3.67
C THR A 87 -5.58 22.84 -3.19
N PHE A 88 -6.14 21.67 -2.89
CA PHE A 88 -7.53 21.51 -2.47
C PHE A 88 -7.56 21.04 -1.01
N LEU A 89 -7.98 21.89 -0.10
CA LEU A 89 -8.26 21.50 1.29
C LEU A 89 -9.56 20.68 1.31
N THR A 90 -9.61 19.60 2.08
CA THR A 90 -10.86 18.84 2.28
C THR A 90 -10.95 18.23 3.67
N SER A 91 -12.12 18.30 4.25
CA SER A 91 -12.55 17.49 5.39
C SER A 91 -12.74 16.04 4.97
N PRO A 92 -13.09 15.10 5.88
CA PRO A 92 -13.28 13.70 5.53
C PRO A 92 -14.31 13.46 4.43
N VAL A 93 -13.98 12.57 3.49
CA VAL A 93 -14.83 12.23 2.35
C VAL A 93 -15.00 10.73 2.18
N VAL A 94 -16.16 10.32 1.73
CA VAL A 94 -16.50 8.93 1.40
C VAL A 94 -16.90 8.82 -0.07
N PHE A 95 -16.12 8.04 -0.81
CA PHE A 95 -16.39 7.66 -2.19
C PHE A 95 -16.99 6.25 -2.21
N GLN A 96 -18.29 6.18 -2.21
CA GLN A 96 -19.03 4.92 -2.05
C GLN A 96 -19.56 4.42 -3.39
N GLY A 97 -19.41 3.11 -3.62
CA GLY A 97 -20.08 2.35 -4.66
C GLY A 97 -21.38 1.66 -4.15
N PRO A 98 -21.95 0.73 -4.92
CA PRO A 98 -21.44 0.31 -6.23
C PRO A 98 -21.68 1.35 -7.32
N CYS A 99 -20.73 1.48 -8.26
CA CYS A 99 -20.91 2.32 -9.43
C CYS A 99 -21.73 1.62 -10.50
N LYS A 100 -22.40 2.39 -11.37
CA LYS A 100 -23.30 1.84 -12.41
C LYS A 100 -22.56 1.29 -13.62
N SER A 101 -21.36 1.85 -13.92
CA SER A 101 -20.51 1.35 -15.01
C SER A 101 -19.96 -0.04 -14.66
N THR A 102 -19.86 -0.90 -15.65
CA THR A 102 -19.12 -2.18 -15.58
C THR A 102 -17.62 -2.00 -15.79
N GLU A 103 -17.21 -0.85 -16.33
CA GLU A 103 -15.80 -0.49 -16.46
C GLU A 103 -15.26 0.13 -15.17
N PRO A 104 -13.97 -0.04 -14.86
CA PRO A 104 -13.38 0.58 -13.70
C PRO A 104 -13.53 2.10 -13.70
N ILE A 105 -13.93 2.66 -12.56
CA ILE A 105 -13.94 4.11 -12.38
C ILE A 105 -12.52 4.62 -12.11
N VAL A 106 -12.12 5.68 -12.81
CA VAL A 106 -10.81 6.32 -12.62
C VAL A 106 -10.95 7.53 -11.69
N PHE A 107 -10.12 7.56 -10.65
CA PHE A 107 -9.96 8.70 -9.74
C PHE A 107 -8.55 9.27 -9.94
N GLU A 108 -8.46 10.34 -10.73
CA GLU A 108 -7.20 10.95 -11.14
C GLU A 108 -6.90 12.20 -10.30
N VAL A 109 -5.80 12.19 -9.56
CA VAL A 109 -5.33 13.31 -8.77
C VAL A 109 -4.08 13.87 -9.39
N GLN A 110 -4.15 15.09 -9.92
CA GLN A 110 -3.02 15.80 -10.53
C GLN A 110 -2.45 16.86 -9.57
N GLY A 111 -3.28 17.37 -8.65
CA GLY A 111 -2.91 18.40 -7.70
C GLY A 111 -2.51 17.86 -6.33
N ASN A 112 -2.52 18.75 -5.37
CA ASN A 112 -2.31 18.46 -3.96
C ASN A 112 -3.67 18.49 -3.23
N VAL A 113 -4.06 17.35 -2.64
CA VAL A 113 -5.23 17.24 -1.77
C VAL A 113 -4.73 17.28 -0.33
N LYS A 114 -5.27 18.19 0.47
CA LYS A 114 -4.77 18.52 1.79
C LYS A 114 -5.83 18.28 2.85
N ALA A 115 -5.51 17.57 3.91
CA ALA A 115 -6.47 17.20 4.95
C ALA A 115 -6.69 18.38 5.91
N THR A 116 -7.92 18.55 6.42
CA THR A 116 -8.13 19.44 7.57
C THR A 116 -7.32 18.99 8.78
N THR A 117 -6.85 19.94 9.59
CA THR A 117 -6.17 19.68 10.88
C THR A 117 -7.14 19.68 12.06
N ASP A 118 -8.38 20.06 11.85
CA ASP A 118 -9.42 20.02 12.88
C ASP A 118 -9.92 18.59 13.07
N LEU A 119 -9.51 17.96 14.18
CA LEU A 119 -9.88 16.58 14.49
C LEU A 119 -11.38 16.43 14.82
N SER A 120 -12.08 17.51 15.14
CA SER A 120 -13.53 17.45 15.40
C SER A 120 -14.38 17.17 14.15
N GLU A 121 -13.82 17.39 12.97
CA GLU A 121 -14.47 17.08 11.69
C GLU A 121 -14.41 15.58 11.33
N TYR A 122 -13.59 14.79 12.06
CA TYR A 122 -13.44 13.36 11.81
C TYR A 122 -14.40 12.56 12.69
N SER A 123 -15.48 12.06 12.10
CA SER A 123 -16.42 11.15 12.77
C SER A 123 -15.94 9.69 12.79
N SER A 124 -14.81 9.39 12.13
CA SER A 124 -14.26 8.05 11.95
C SER A 124 -12.74 8.12 11.69
N GLU A 125 -12.10 6.94 11.75
CA GLU A 125 -10.63 6.79 11.70
C GLU A 125 -10.04 6.90 10.28
N GLN A 126 -10.68 7.61 9.36
CA GLN A 126 -10.18 7.83 8.00
C GLN A 126 -10.49 9.24 7.47
N TRP A 127 -9.60 9.72 6.59
CA TRP A 127 -9.80 10.97 5.87
C TRP A 127 -10.47 10.73 4.52
N ILE A 128 -9.86 9.90 3.66
CA ILE A 128 -10.44 9.54 2.37
C ILE A 128 -10.80 8.06 2.38
N LEU A 129 -12.08 7.75 2.22
CA LEU A 129 -12.59 6.39 2.18
C LEU A 129 -13.12 6.06 0.79
N PHE A 130 -12.58 5.02 0.18
CA PHE A 130 -13.20 4.31 -0.96
C PHE A 130 -13.86 3.05 -0.44
N GLU A 131 -15.17 2.90 -0.63
CA GLU A 131 -15.91 1.79 -0.07
C GLU A 131 -16.88 1.12 -1.05
N ILE A 132 -16.92 -0.23 -1.04
CA ILE A 132 -17.87 -1.05 -1.81
C ILE A 132 -17.78 -0.74 -3.31
N ILE A 133 -16.56 -0.72 -3.86
CA ILE A 133 -16.31 -0.45 -5.28
C ILE A 133 -15.73 -1.70 -5.92
N ASP A 134 -16.24 -2.05 -7.09
CA ASP A 134 -15.64 -3.07 -7.95
C ASP A 134 -15.09 -2.40 -9.21
N GLY A 135 -13.78 -2.45 -9.39
CA GLY A 135 -13.09 -1.71 -10.45
C GLY A 135 -12.80 -0.25 -10.08
N LEU A 136 -11.63 0.02 -9.46
CA LEU A 136 -11.13 1.35 -9.14
C LEU A 136 -9.72 1.54 -9.69
N THR A 137 -9.46 2.66 -10.35
CA THR A 137 -8.10 3.12 -10.64
C THR A 137 -7.85 4.44 -9.93
N LEU A 138 -6.89 4.48 -8.99
CA LEU A 138 -6.45 5.70 -8.30
C LEU A 138 -5.06 6.07 -8.80
N ASN A 139 -4.91 7.20 -9.47
CA ASN A 139 -3.64 7.62 -10.09
C ASN A 139 -3.54 9.15 -10.27
N GLY A 140 -2.57 9.61 -11.10
CA GLY A 140 -2.52 10.98 -11.62
C GLY A 140 -1.31 11.81 -11.22
N GLY A 141 -0.37 11.24 -10.46
CA GLY A 141 0.88 11.93 -10.06
C GLY A 141 0.71 12.91 -8.90
N GLY A 142 -0.50 13.11 -8.39
CA GLY A 142 -0.78 14.06 -7.32
C GLY A 142 -0.40 13.58 -5.92
N THR A 143 -0.61 14.45 -4.96
CA THR A 143 -0.21 14.24 -3.56
C THR A 143 -1.40 14.35 -2.62
N PHE A 144 -1.45 13.43 -1.65
CA PHE A 144 -2.34 13.49 -0.49
C PHE A 144 -1.50 13.92 0.72
N ASP A 145 -1.72 15.15 1.19
CA ASP A 145 -1.04 15.70 2.37
C ASP A 145 -1.94 15.57 3.60
N GLY A 146 -1.59 14.65 4.48
CA GLY A 146 -2.36 14.38 5.69
C GLY A 146 -2.25 15.43 6.76
N GLN A 147 -1.30 16.39 6.69
CA GLN A 147 -1.01 17.39 7.70
C GLN A 147 -0.83 16.81 9.12
N GLY A 148 -0.27 15.59 9.22
CA GLY A 148 -0.17 14.84 10.47
C GLY A 148 0.65 15.55 11.53
N SER A 149 1.70 16.29 11.14
CA SER A 149 2.58 17.02 12.06
C SER A 149 1.83 17.99 12.99
N ALA A 150 0.71 18.54 12.55
CA ALA A 150 -0.12 19.41 13.37
C ALA A 150 -0.85 18.67 14.51
N VAL A 151 -1.08 17.37 14.37
CA VAL A 151 -1.97 16.58 15.25
C VAL A 151 -1.30 15.38 15.93
N TRP A 152 -0.09 14.97 15.56
CA TRP A 152 0.60 13.83 16.19
C TRP A 152 0.74 13.91 17.70
N LYS A 153 0.79 15.11 18.25
CA LYS A 153 0.80 15.34 19.70
C LYS A 153 -0.45 14.79 20.42
N TYR A 154 -1.53 14.54 19.71
CA TYR A 154 -2.77 13.95 20.24
C TYR A 154 -2.81 12.41 20.10
N ASN A 155 -1.79 11.79 19.49
CA ASN A 155 -1.66 10.34 19.46
C ASN A 155 -1.06 9.86 20.81
N ASP A 156 -1.93 9.63 21.78
CA ASP A 156 -1.56 9.22 23.15
C ASP A 156 -1.83 7.73 23.43
N CYS A 157 -2.12 6.93 22.45
CA CYS A 157 -2.49 5.51 22.55
C CYS A 157 -1.47 4.64 23.30
N HIS A 158 -0.23 5.05 23.42
CA HIS A 158 0.76 4.38 24.25
C HIS A 158 0.51 4.55 25.75
N GLN A 159 -0.16 5.60 26.16
CA GLN A 159 -0.41 5.97 27.56
C GLN A 159 -1.89 5.87 27.93
N ASN A 160 -2.77 6.17 26.99
CA ASN A 160 -4.22 6.20 27.15
C ASN A 160 -4.85 4.95 26.51
N LYS A 161 -5.49 4.10 27.33
CA LYS A 161 -6.16 2.88 26.83
C LYS A 161 -7.46 3.16 26.09
N GLU A 162 -8.03 4.36 26.28
CA GLU A 162 -9.27 4.82 25.65
C GLU A 162 -9.01 5.80 24.50
N CYS A 163 -7.76 5.87 24.06
CA CYS A 163 -7.42 6.72 22.94
C CYS A 163 -8.18 6.31 21.68
N GLN A 164 -8.54 7.30 20.87
CA GLN A 164 -9.02 7.06 19.52
C GLN A 164 -7.83 7.21 18.56
N PRO A 165 -7.59 6.22 17.68
CA PRO A 165 -6.57 6.37 16.64
C PRO A 165 -6.82 7.63 15.79
N LEU A 166 -5.75 8.31 15.43
CA LEU A 166 -5.83 9.39 14.46
C LEU A 166 -6.28 8.83 13.09
N PRO A 167 -6.89 9.65 12.22
CA PRO A 167 -7.41 9.15 10.95
C PRO A 167 -6.31 8.78 9.95
N SER A 168 -6.46 7.63 9.29
CA SER A 168 -5.65 7.21 8.15
C SER A 168 -5.93 8.09 6.92
N SER A 169 -4.94 8.32 6.06
CA SER A 169 -5.10 9.20 4.90
C SER A 169 -6.01 8.59 3.84
N ILE A 170 -5.70 7.39 3.36
CA ILE A 170 -6.46 6.71 2.30
C ILE A 170 -6.89 5.35 2.82
N LYS A 171 -8.18 5.07 2.82
CA LYS A 171 -8.71 3.76 3.19
C LYS A 171 -9.47 3.13 2.02
N LEU A 172 -9.10 1.90 1.70
CA LEU A 172 -9.87 1.03 0.81
C LEU A 172 -10.61 0.02 1.68
N SER A 173 -11.94 -0.01 1.62
CA SER A 173 -12.80 -0.90 2.39
C SER A 173 -13.77 -1.62 1.47
N LYS A 174 -13.75 -2.96 1.48
CA LYS A 174 -14.61 -3.77 0.61
C LYS A 174 -14.49 -3.41 -0.88
N VAL A 175 -13.27 -3.05 -1.30
CA VAL A 175 -12.95 -2.75 -2.70
C VAL A 175 -12.45 -4.00 -3.39
N LYS A 176 -12.86 -4.19 -4.65
CA LYS A 176 -12.40 -5.28 -5.50
C LYS A 176 -11.79 -4.74 -6.78
N ASN A 177 -10.81 -5.48 -7.35
CA ASN A 177 -10.23 -5.18 -8.65
C ASN A 177 -9.73 -3.74 -8.76
N ALA A 178 -8.85 -3.30 -7.84
CA ALA A 178 -8.34 -1.94 -7.86
C ALA A 178 -6.86 -1.85 -8.24
N PHE A 179 -6.55 -0.75 -8.91
CA PHE A 179 -5.19 -0.33 -9.25
C PHE A 179 -4.91 1.03 -8.59
N VAL A 180 -3.85 1.10 -7.79
CA VAL A 180 -3.37 2.34 -7.17
C VAL A 180 -1.95 2.57 -7.61
N HIS A 181 -1.69 3.65 -8.34
CA HIS A 181 -0.35 3.90 -8.86
C HIS A 181 -0.08 5.39 -9.09
N GLU A 182 1.21 5.73 -9.11
CA GLU A 182 1.67 7.09 -9.42
C GLU A 182 0.97 8.15 -8.56
N ILE A 183 0.91 7.92 -7.25
CA ILE A 183 0.46 8.89 -6.26
C ILE A 183 1.50 9.02 -5.14
N SER A 184 1.46 10.16 -4.47
CA SER A 184 2.23 10.39 -3.24
C SER A 184 1.30 10.60 -2.06
N SER A 185 1.71 10.13 -0.87
CA SER A 185 1.07 10.51 0.39
C SER A 185 2.13 11.00 1.36
N VAL A 186 1.91 12.16 1.94
CA VAL A 186 2.85 12.80 2.87
C VAL A 186 2.19 13.08 4.19
N ASP A 187 2.96 12.99 5.26
CA ASP A 187 2.57 13.38 6.63
C ASP A 187 1.16 12.91 7.02
N SER A 188 0.89 11.61 6.82
CA SER A 188 -0.38 11.04 7.28
C SER A 188 -0.54 11.23 8.79
N LYS A 189 -1.76 11.43 9.26
CA LYS A 189 -2.03 11.52 10.71
C LYS A 189 -1.85 10.18 11.42
N TYR A 190 -2.09 9.08 10.70
CA TYR A 190 -1.96 7.68 11.12
C TYR A 190 -1.46 6.85 9.94
N PHE A 191 -2.08 5.75 9.52
CA PHE A 191 -1.65 5.02 8.33
C PHE A 191 -1.76 5.87 7.06
N HIS A 192 -0.77 5.82 6.20
CA HIS A 192 -0.86 6.46 4.88
C HIS A 192 -1.92 5.77 4.03
N MET A 193 -1.91 4.43 4.02
CA MET A 193 -2.92 3.64 3.33
C MET A 193 -3.40 2.48 4.21
N HIS A 194 -4.71 2.29 4.28
CA HIS A 194 -5.34 1.17 4.98
C HIS A 194 -6.18 0.37 3.99
N VAL A 195 -5.79 -0.88 3.73
CA VAL A 195 -6.50 -1.81 2.84
C VAL A 195 -7.17 -2.87 3.70
N THR A 196 -8.50 -2.88 3.73
CA THR A 196 -9.24 -3.82 4.58
C THR A 196 -10.46 -4.42 3.89
N SER A 197 -10.68 -5.71 4.07
CA SER A 197 -11.79 -6.46 3.45
C SER A 197 -11.81 -6.35 1.92
N CYS A 198 -10.65 -6.24 1.30
CA CYS A 198 -10.46 -6.03 -0.13
C CYS A 198 -10.04 -7.32 -0.85
N ASN A 199 -10.23 -7.34 -2.17
CA ASN A 199 -9.82 -8.47 -3.00
C ASN A 199 -9.22 -7.96 -4.32
N SER A 200 -8.10 -8.55 -4.75
CA SER A 200 -7.43 -8.22 -6.03
C SER A 200 -7.03 -6.75 -6.13
N ILE A 201 -6.16 -6.30 -5.23
CA ILE A 201 -5.65 -4.92 -5.17
C ILE A 201 -4.20 -4.89 -5.65
N SER A 202 -3.90 -4.05 -6.63
CA SER A 202 -2.54 -3.80 -7.11
C SER A 202 -2.12 -2.37 -6.76
N ILE A 203 -1.04 -2.24 -6.00
CA ILE A 203 -0.46 -0.96 -5.58
C ILE A 203 0.97 -0.90 -6.11
N HIS A 204 1.29 0.08 -6.95
CA HIS A 204 2.63 0.17 -7.51
C HIS A 204 3.05 1.61 -7.82
N ASN A 205 4.37 1.86 -7.86
CA ASN A 205 4.93 3.19 -8.15
C ASN A 205 4.34 4.31 -7.28
N ILE A 206 4.11 4.03 -5.98
CA ILE A 206 3.66 5.04 -5.03
C ILE A 206 4.82 5.51 -4.15
N ASN A 207 4.68 6.73 -3.61
CA ASN A 207 5.64 7.31 -2.68
C ASN A 207 4.95 7.75 -1.40
N LEU A 208 5.27 7.08 -0.27
CA LEU A 208 4.69 7.37 1.04
C LEU A 208 5.80 7.91 1.95
N THR A 209 5.62 9.10 2.52
CA THR A 209 6.65 9.74 3.32
C THR A 209 6.11 10.44 4.56
N ALA A 210 6.80 10.23 5.67
CA ALA A 210 6.62 10.97 6.92
C ALA A 210 7.96 10.99 7.69
N PRO A 211 8.18 11.91 8.64
CA PRO A 211 9.36 11.90 9.49
C PRO A 211 9.55 10.56 10.23
N ALA A 212 10.80 10.16 10.43
CA ALA A 212 11.14 8.88 11.08
C ALA A 212 10.62 8.75 12.52
N ASN A 213 10.25 9.83 13.17
CA ASN A 213 9.69 9.89 14.52
C ASN A 213 8.18 10.16 14.56
N SER A 214 7.50 10.16 13.43
CA SER A 214 6.05 10.34 13.38
C SER A 214 5.34 9.07 13.92
N PRO A 215 4.35 9.21 14.81
CA PRO A 215 3.78 8.07 15.50
C PRO A 215 2.74 7.34 14.62
N ASN A 216 2.87 6.02 14.53
CA ASN A 216 1.92 5.12 13.85
C ASN A 216 1.61 5.50 12.39
N THR A 217 2.58 6.07 11.72
CA THR A 217 2.47 6.43 10.30
C THR A 217 2.87 5.27 9.40
N ASP A 218 2.26 4.09 9.64
CA ASP A 218 2.50 2.95 8.75
C ASP A 218 2.28 3.36 7.29
N GLY A 219 3.15 2.91 6.40
CA GLY A 219 2.97 3.18 4.97
C GLY A 219 1.70 2.53 4.46
N ILE A 220 1.62 1.20 4.52
CA ILE A 220 0.42 0.45 4.10
C ILE A 220 0.08 -0.58 5.18
N HIS A 221 -1.12 -0.45 5.77
CA HIS A 221 -1.71 -1.50 6.62
C HIS A 221 -2.69 -2.34 5.83
N ILE A 222 -2.52 -3.67 5.83
CA ILE A 222 -3.38 -4.62 5.11
C ILE A 222 -4.03 -5.55 6.13
N SER A 223 -5.35 -5.73 6.09
CA SER A 223 -6.08 -6.67 6.94
C SER A 223 -7.31 -7.23 6.24
N HIS A 224 -7.74 -8.46 6.60
CA HIS A 224 -8.93 -9.12 6.05
C HIS A 224 -9.03 -9.06 4.53
N SER A 225 -7.90 -9.13 3.84
CA SER A 225 -7.84 -8.91 2.39
C SER A 225 -7.14 -10.06 1.68
N ASP A 226 -7.56 -10.32 0.45
CA ASP A 226 -7.02 -11.38 -0.37
C ASP A 226 -6.46 -10.84 -1.69
N GLY A 227 -5.28 -11.31 -2.10
CA GLY A 227 -4.67 -10.93 -3.37
C GLY A 227 -4.23 -9.45 -3.42
N VAL A 228 -3.53 -8.95 -2.39
CA VAL A 228 -2.98 -7.58 -2.40
C VAL A 228 -1.50 -7.62 -2.81
N HIS A 229 -1.18 -6.93 -3.87
CA HIS A 229 0.19 -6.80 -4.39
C HIS A 229 0.70 -5.37 -4.21
N VAL A 230 1.82 -5.20 -3.50
CA VAL A 230 2.52 -3.92 -3.37
C VAL A 230 3.88 -4.06 -4.04
N THR A 231 4.09 -3.28 -5.10
CA THR A 231 5.30 -3.43 -5.91
C THR A 231 5.94 -2.09 -6.27
N SER A 232 7.25 -2.08 -6.54
CA SER A 232 8.00 -0.95 -7.12
C SER A 232 7.71 0.39 -6.44
N SER A 233 7.62 0.40 -5.11
CA SER A 233 7.19 1.57 -4.34
C SER A 233 8.25 2.03 -3.34
N LYS A 234 8.19 3.31 -2.98
CA LYS A 234 9.09 3.90 -1.97
C LYS A 234 8.28 4.30 -0.74
N ILE A 235 8.67 3.77 0.42
CA ILE A 235 7.98 4.00 1.69
C ILE A 235 9.02 4.37 2.74
N GLY A 236 8.90 5.58 3.29
CA GLY A 236 9.77 6.05 4.38
C GLY A 236 8.93 6.83 5.39
N THR A 237 8.70 6.24 6.58
CA THR A 237 7.72 6.73 7.56
C THR A 237 8.24 6.55 8.98
N GLY A 238 7.43 6.84 9.98
CA GLY A 238 7.79 6.69 11.39
C GLY A 238 7.39 5.36 12.00
N ASP A 239 6.72 4.47 11.25
CA ASP A 239 6.34 3.14 11.70
C ASP A 239 6.59 2.08 10.61
N ASP A 240 5.85 0.98 10.54
CA ASP A 240 6.05 -0.08 9.55
C ASP A 240 5.88 0.45 8.11
N CYS A 241 6.80 0.13 7.21
CA CYS A 241 6.57 0.45 5.79
C CYS A 241 5.36 -0.31 5.25
N VAL A 242 5.25 -1.59 5.58
CA VAL A 242 4.04 -2.40 5.34
C VAL A 242 3.79 -3.24 6.59
N SER A 243 2.54 -3.23 7.06
CA SER A 243 2.07 -4.08 8.14
C SER A 243 0.91 -4.96 7.68
N ILE A 244 1.02 -6.28 7.87
CA ILE A 244 0.06 -7.28 7.39
C ILE A 244 -0.66 -7.89 8.59
N GLY A 245 -1.91 -7.49 8.80
CA GLY A 245 -2.76 -7.92 9.91
C GLY A 245 -3.57 -9.18 9.61
N GLN A 246 -4.41 -9.53 10.57
CA GLN A 246 -5.27 -10.72 10.54
C GLN A 246 -6.13 -10.83 9.28
N GLY A 247 -6.50 -12.06 8.91
CA GLY A 247 -7.38 -12.35 7.79
C GLY A 247 -6.79 -12.04 6.41
N SER A 248 -5.49 -11.76 6.35
CA SER A 248 -4.82 -11.45 5.08
C SER A 248 -4.31 -12.71 4.40
N THR A 249 -4.63 -12.88 3.12
CA THR A 249 -4.22 -14.03 2.32
C THR A 249 -3.66 -13.60 0.97
N ASN A 250 -2.70 -14.36 0.44
CA ASN A 250 -2.11 -14.16 -0.89
C ASN A 250 -1.55 -12.75 -1.10
N ILE A 251 -0.69 -12.29 -0.18
CA ILE A 251 -0.09 -10.96 -0.21
C ILE A 251 1.31 -11.03 -0.83
N LEU A 252 1.57 -10.18 -1.81
CA LEU A 252 2.89 -10.01 -2.43
C LEU A 252 3.43 -8.61 -2.17
N ILE A 253 4.61 -8.54 -1.54
CA ILE A 253 5.39 -7.30 -1.40
C ILE A 253 6.68 -7.50 -2.18
N SER A 254 6.92 -6.70 -3.21
CA SER A 254 8.10 -6.87 -4.07
C SER A 254 8.66 -5.54 -4.55
N GLN A 255 9.98 -5.45 -4.66
CA GLN A 255 10.67 -4.26 -5.16
C GLN A 255 10.30 -2.99 -4.37
N VAL A 256 10.08 -3.11 -3.06
CA VAL A 256 9.82 -1.99 -2.19
C VAL A 256 11.12 -1.48 -1.58
N PHE A 257 11.35 -0.17 -1.68
CA PHE A 257 12.35 0.53 -0.89
C PHE A 257 11.69 1.01 0.40
N CYS A 258 12.09 0.45 1.53
CA CYS A 258 11.59 0.76 2.86
C CYS A 258 12.64 1.51 3.66
N GLY A 259 12.33 2.72 4.06
CA GLY A 259 13.22 3.48 4.96
C GLY A 259 13.15 5.00 4.80
N PRO A 260 13.23 5.72 5.94
CA PRO A 260 13.24 5.23 7.32
C PRO A 260 11.94 4.53 7.72
N GLY A 261 11.92 3.84 8.88
CA GLY A 261 10.73 3.18 9.39
C GLY A 261 10.99 1.99 10.31
N HIS A 262 9.95 1.17 10.53
CA HIS A 262 10.05 -0.03 11.35
C HIS A 262 10.15 -1.32 10.54
N GLY A 263 10.38 -1.25 9.22
CA GLY A 263 10.57 -2.40 8.34
C GLY A 263 9.28 -2.99 7.77
N LEU A 264 9.31 -4.27 7.40
CA LEU A 264 8.19 -5.00 6.80
C LEU A 264 7.69 -6.06 7.80
N SER A 265 6.42 -5.93 8.22
CA SER A 265 5.91 -6.68 9.35
C SER A 265 4.68 -7.52 9.00
N VAL A 266 4.65 -8.76 9.48
CA VAL A 266 3.43 -9.55 9.66
C VAL A 266 2.96 -9.38 11.10
N GLY A 267 1.78 -8.83 11.27
CA GLY A 267 1.21 -8.51 12.58
C GLY A 267 1.17 -7.00 12.90
N SER A 268 0.72 -6.67 14.13
CA SER A 268 0.61 -7.57 15.28
C SER A 268 -0.62 -8.49 15.18
N LEU A 269 -0.45 -9.76 15.49
CA LEU A 269 -1.51 -10.78 15.46
C LEU A 269 -1.91 -11.16 16.88
N GLY A 270 -3.17 -11.52 17.06
CA GLY A 270 -3.69 -12.01 18.33
C GLY A 270 -4.02 -10.93 19.35
N LYS A 271 -4.27 -9.70 18.91
CA LYS A 271 -4.74 -8.59 19.77
C LYS A 271 -6.21 -8.74 20.13
N TYR A 272 -7.00 -9.23 19.20
CA TYR A 272 -8.45 -9.34 19.34
C TYR A 272 -8.90 -10.80 19.47
N LYS A 273 -10.12 -11.02 19.95
CA LYS A 273 -10.71 -12.35 20.00
C LYS A 273 -11.06 -12.83 18.60
N ASN A 274 -10.90 -14.15 18.37
CA ASN A 274 -11.28 -14.81 17.11
C ASN A 274 -10.61 -14.18 15.86
N GLU A 275 -9.37 -13.73 15.98
CA GLU A 275 -8.62 -13.27 14.80
C GLU A 275 -8.47 -14.38 13.77
N GLU A 276 -8.67 -14.01 12.50
CA GLU A 276 -8.50 -14.90 11.36
C GLU A 276 -7.01 -15.16 11.05
N ASP A 277 -6.75 -16.30 10.44
CA ASP A 277 -5.40 -16.70 10.03
C ASP A 277 -4.80 -15.76 8.97
N VAL A 278 -3.46 -15.72 8.95
CA VAL A 278 -2.69 -15.05 7.89
C VAL A 278 -1.99 -16.12 7.06
N ARG A 279 -2.15 -16.10 5.72
CA ARG A 279 -1.63 -17.17 4.85
C ARG A 279 -1.09 -16.65 3.52
N GLY A 280 0.01 -17.28 3.05
CA GLY A 280 0.52 -17.03 1.70
C GLY A 280 1.12 -15.63 1.53
N ILE A 281 2.01 -15.24 2.43
CA ILE A 281 2.69 -13.93 2.38
C ILE A 281 4.05 -14.11 1.74
N VAL A 282 4.30 -13.36 0.68
CA VAL A 282 5.59 -13.34 -0.01
C VAL A 282 6.15 -11.93 -0.01
N VAL A 283 7.31 -11.75 0.61
CA VAL A 283 8.09 -10.52 0.59
C VAL A 283 9.40 -10.80 -0.12
N THR A 284 9.65 -10.16 -1.26
CA THR A 284 10.81 -10.50 -2.07
C THR A 284 11.41 -9.27 -2.77
N ASN A 285 12.73 -9.32 -3.02
CA ASN A 285 13.45 -8.30 -3.77
C ASN A 285 13.23 -6.88 -3.23
N CYS A 286 13.23 -6.73 -1.89
CA CYS A 286 13.05 -5.45 -1.22
C CYS A 286 14.36 -4.94 -0.64
N THR A 287 14.48 -3.62 -0.52
CA THR A 287 15.61 -2.95 0.12
C THR A 287 15.12 -2.19 1.35
N LEU A 288 15.72 -2.49 2.51
CA LEU A 288 15.47 -1.77 3.76
C LEU A 288 16.70 -0.93 4.10
N PHE A 289 16.49 0.36 4.33
CA PHE A 289 17.55 1.32 4.62
C PHE A 289 17.23 2.18 5.83
N ASN A 290 18.15 2.21 6.80
CA ASN A 290 17.99 3.03 8.01
C ASN A 290 16.67 2.79 8.75
N THR A 291 16.28 1.51 8.90
CA THR A 291 15.08 1.10 9.61
C THR A 291 15.40 0.53 10.99
N THR A 292 14.45 0.65 11.92
CA THR A 292 14.59 0.06 13.26
C THR A 292 14.55 -1.46 13.20
N ASN A 293 13.70 -2.02 12.35
CA ASN A 293 13.60 -3.47 12.12
C ASN A 293 13.67 -3.78 10.64
N GLY A 294 14.08 -4.99 10.33
CA GLY A 294 14.04 -5.52 8.96
C GLY A 294 12.72 -6.23 8.68
N VAL A 295 12.75 -7.55 8.53
CA VAL A 295 11.54 -8.38 8.40
C VAL A 295 11.09 -8.86 9.78
N ARG A 296 9.80 -8.75 10.06
CA ARG A 296 9.30 -8.98 11.40
C ARG A 296 7.99 -9.75 11.40
N ILE A 297 7.87 -10.73 12.33
CA ILE A 297 6.59 -11.35 12.70
C ILE A 297 6.34 -11.02 14.16
N LYS A 298 5.19 -10.41 14.48
CA LYS A 298 4.84 -9.98 15.83
C LYS A 298 3.46 -10.46 16.23
N SER A 299 3.36 -11.09 17.41
CA SER A 299 2.09 -11.58 17.96
C SER A 299 1.99 -11.36 19.47
N TYR A 300 0.78 -11.12 19.94
CA TYR A 300 0.50 -11.01 21.37
C TYR A 300 0.59 -12.37 22.05
N ALA A 301 1.05 -12.41 23.30
CA ALA A 301 1.35 -13.65 24.04
C ALA A 301 0.09 -14.44 24.41
N ALA A 302 -0.99 -13.80 24.82
CA ALA A 302 -2.19 -14.44 25.35
C ALA A 302 -3.36 -14.32 24.37
N SER A 303 -3.15 -14.71 23.11
CA SER A 303 -4.17 -14.62 22.07
C SER A 303 -4.95 -15.91 21.88
N ASP A 304 -6.18 -15.80 21.38
CA ASP A 304 -6.95 -16.93 20.87
C ASP A 304 -6.18 -17.67 19.78
N PRO A 305 -6.46 -18.95 19.53
CA PRO A 305 -5.80 -19.71 18.47
C PRO A 305 -6.02 -19.08 17.09
N SER A 306 -4.93 -18.70 16.46
CA SER A 306 -4.87 -18.31 15.04
C SER A 306 -3.50 -18.71 14.49
N GLN A 307 -3.36 -18.77 13.17
CA GLN A 307 -2.14 -19.26 12.53
C GLN A 307 -1.60 -18.22 11.54
N ALA A 308 -0.28 -18.17 11.46
CA ALA A 308 0.43 -17.46 10.40
C ALA A 308 1.25 -18.50 9.61
N LEU A 309 0.86 -18.75 8.36
CA LEU A 309 1.34 -19.88 7.55
C LEU A 309 1.84 -19.43 6.18
N ASN A 310 2.80 -20.16 5.64
CA ASN A 310 3.34 -19.94 4.30
C ASN A 310 3.82 -18.48 4.13
N ILE A 311 4.71 -18.06 5.01
CA ILE A 311 5.34 -16.73 4.98
C ILE A 311 6.75 -16.89 4.45
N THR A 312 7.05 -16.17 3.37
CA THR A 312 8.36 -16.18 2.71
C THR A 312 8.96 -14.78 2.69
N PHE A 313 10.18 -14.65 3.21
CA PHE A 313 11.03 -13.48 3.01
C PHE A 313 12.24 -13.90 2.17
N LYS A 314 12.43 -13.30 1.00
CA LYS A 314 13.46 -13.72 0.04
C LYS A 314 14.10 -12.51 -0.65
N ASP A 315 15.40 -12.57 -0.91
CA ASP A 315 16.14 -11.53 -1.64
C ASP A 315 15.94 -10.13 -1.01
N ILE A 316 16.15 -10.03 0.31
CA ILE A 316 15.98 -8.78 1.07
C ILE A 316 17.36 -8.17 1.35
N THR A 317 17.61 -7.01 0.77
CA THR A 317 18.81 -6.22 1.08
C THR A 317 18.56 -5.34 2.30
N MET A 318 19.45 -5.38 3.28
CA MET A 318 19.36 -4.61 4.53
C MET A 318 20.62 -3.79 4.74
N ASP A 319 20.49 -2.47 4.80
CA ASP A 319 21.57 -1.55 5.11
C ASP A 319 21.16 -0.64 6.27
N SER A 320 22.03 -0.58 7.28
CA SER A 320 21.79 0.22 8.49
C SER A 320 20.48 -0.15 9.22
N VAL A 321 20.12 -1.43 9.20
CA VAL A 321 18.95 -1.99 9.89
C VAL A 321 19.35 -2.46 11.29
N LYS A 322 18.70 -1.90 12.32
CA LYS A 322 19.08 -2.17 13.71
C LYS A 322 18.79 -3.62 14.13
N ASN A 323 17.63 -4.15 13.77
CA ASN A 323 17.19 -5.51 14.10
C ASN A 323 16.75 -6.22 12.81
N PRO A 324 17.65 -6.93 12.10
CA PRO A 324 17.36 -7.43 10.76
C PRO A 324 16.18 -8.41 10.67
N ILE A 325 16.10 -9.38 11.58
CA ILE A 325 15.04 -10.41 11.59
C ILE A 325 14.49 -10.52 13.00
N ILE A 326 13.17 -10.40 13.14
CA ILE A 326 12.48 -10.48 14.44
C ILE A 326 11.29 -11.42 14.35
N ILE A 327 11.21 -12.37 15.29
CA ILE A 327 10.01 -13.16 15.59
C ILE A 327 9.65 -12.87 17.03
N ASP A 328 8.70 -11.95 17.26
CA ASP A 328 8.29 -11.52 18.60
C ASP A 328 6.92 -12.10 18.94
N GLN A 329 6.91 -13.10 19.80
CA GLN A 329 5.69 -13.75 20.33
C GLN A 329 5.20 -13.15 21.64
N LYS A 330 5.84 -12.09 22.14
CA LYS A 330 5.49 -11.39 23.37
C LYS A 330 5.17 -9.93 23.13
N TYR A 331 4.81 -9.58 21.89
CA TYR A 331 4.53 -8.21 21.50
C TYR A 331 3.49 -7.57 22.42
N GLY A 332 3.72 -6.33 22.82
CA GLY A 332 2.82 -5.60 23.73
C GLY A 332 2.84 -6.06 25.19
N SER A 333 3.62 -7.06 25.55
CA SER A 333 3.72 -7.53 26.92
C SER A 333 4.62 -6.62 27.75
N ARG A 334 4.06 -6.02 28.79
CA ARG A 334 4.84 -5.38 29.86
C ARG A 334 5.20 -6.44 30.88
N ASN A 335 6.49 -6.79 31.00
CA ASN A 335 7.06 -7.68 32.02
C ASN A 335 6.36 -9.04 32.28
N GLY A 336 6.93 -10.11 31.72
CA GLY A 336 6.76 -11.46 32.24
C GLY A 336 5.49 -12.23 31.87
N ALA A 337 4.78 -11.86 30.80
CA ALA A 337 3.66 -12.67 30.32
C ALA A 337 4.11 -14.09 29.98
N VAL A 338 3.49 -15.10 30.64
CA VAL A 338 3.74 -16.52 30.38
C VAL A 338 3.09 -16.89 29.05
N ILE A 339 3.87 -17.44 28.14
CA ILE A 339 3.32 -17.97 26.89
C ILE A 339 2.65 -19.31 27.22
N HIS A 340 1.32 -19.35 27.25
CA HIS A 340 0.57 -20.57 27.45
C HIS A 340 0.44 -21.44 26.19
N ARG A 341 0.64 -20.86 25.00
CA ARG A 341 0.67 -21.58 23.72
C ARG A 341 1.72 -20.95 22.78
N GLN A 342 2.54 -21.80 22.21
CA GLN A 342 3.48 -21.42 21.15
C GLN A 342 2.74 -21.45 19.83
N LYS A 343 2.72 -20.31 19.10
CA LYS A 343 2.25 -20.28 17.71
C LYS A 343 3.31 -20.92 16.82
N SER A 344 2.90 -21.79 15.91
CA SER A 344 3.80 -22.37 14.92
C SER A 344 3.89 -21.43 13.70
N TYR A 345 5.11 -21.08 13.31
CA TYR A 345 5.39 -20.36 12.07
C TYR A 345 6.17 -21.28 11.14
N HIS A 346 5.74 -21.40 9.89
CA HIS A 346 6.53 -22.02 8.85
C HIS A 346 7.18 -20.91 8.04
N ILE A 347 8.45 -20.67 8.31
CA ILE A 347 9.27 -19.71 7.54
C ILE A 347 10.13 -20.53 6.61
N ILE A 348 9.98 -20.33 5.31
CA ILE A 348 10.85 -20.92 4.30
C ILE A 348 11.91 -19.87 3.97
N HIS A 349 13.13 -20.15 4.37
CA HIS A 349 14.32 -19.38 4.00
C HIS A 349 14.98 -20.10 2.82
N HIS A 350 15.11 -19.42 1.70
CA HIS A 350 15.98 -19.84 0.61
C HIS A 350 17.19 -18.89 0.57
N GLU A 351 18.38 -19.48 0.63
CA GLU A 351 19.65 -18.81 0.41
C GLU A 351 19.79 -18.37 -1.05
#